data_462050862ae3ae7191a482e0927307cd
#
_entry.id   462050862ae3ae7191a482e0927307cd
#
_cell.length_a   1.000
_cell.length_b   1.000
_cell.length_c   1.000
_cell.angle_alpha   90.00
_cell.angle_beta   90.00
_cell.angle_gamma   90.00
#
_symmetry.space_group_name_H-M   'P 1'
#
loop_
_entity.id
_entity.type
_entity.pdbx_description
1 polymer ?
#
loop_
_entity_poly.entity_id
_entity_poly.type
_entity_poly.pdbx_seq_one_letter_code
_entity_poly.pdbx_strand_id
1 'polypeptide(L)'
;MDERKKSVIWLFAAAALLLAVSAYRQLSMQHWPEDSLRPYLVWAVYMLLLFGWQYTISTKITQKTMRTHLTAQNIISILYLTVRFVQDAFLYVNIPWMRFTGYFINIAAVFIPLFGLYGAFYLGRPEDYRISKKWYLLLIPACFLSVMALTNEWHHFLYYIVPEEPQPNLYFHPYIGTYIIYLWGLWMIAHQVHVIYQRNGTTKSDPLYRKLIPFYEPILLFLFSIPYAATAYVVRFELVEYSAGLIFILVLCWELYILVGLIPVNTQYEDVFRRSTVAMQILS
;
A
#
# COMPACT_ATOMS: atom_id res chain seq x y z
N MET A 1 13.77 24.51 7.94
CA MET A 1 12.62 23.78 8.54
C MET A 1 13.10 22.36 8.79
N ASP A 2 12.92 21.85 9.99
CA ASP A 2 13.31 20.49 10.38
C ASP A 2 12.64 19.45 9.44
N GLU A 3 13.40 18.47 8.97
CA GLU A 3 12.93 17.42 8.05
C GLU A 3 11.73 16.63 8.62
N ARG A 4 11.73 16.48 9.96
CA ARG A 4 10.60 15.87 10.67
C ARG A 4 9.31 16.70 10.52
N LYS A 5 9.41 18.03 10.59
CA LYS A 5 8.26 18.93 10.38
C LYS A 5 7.78 18.86 8.92
N LYS A 6 8.70 18.78 7.95
CA LYS A 6 8.34 18.63 6.53
C LYS A 6 7.57 17.33 6.30
N SER A 7 8.01 16.20 6.85
CA SER A 7 7.32 14.92 6.74
C SER A 7 5.92 14.95 7.35
N VAL A 8 5.77 15.57 8.53
CA VAL A 8 4.45 15.73 9.16
C VAL A 8 3.51 16.60 8.30
N ILE A 9 4.02 17.74 7.78
CA ILE A 9 3.23 18.61 6.90
C ILE A 9 2.81 17.86 5.63
N TRP A 10 3.73 17.08 5.04
CA TRP A 10 3.43 16.28 3.85
C TRP A 10 2.33 15.24 4.13
N LEU A 11 2.38 14.54 5.28
CA LEU A 11 1.35 13.57 5.68
C LEU A 11 -0.02 14.23 5.84
N PHE A 12 -0.10 15.39 6.50
CA PHE A 12 -1.36 16.13 6.62
C PHE A 12 -1.89 16.61 5.28
N ALA A 13 -1.02 17.11 4.39
CA ALA A 13 -1.40 17.54 3.06
C ALA A 13 -1.89 16.35 2.20
N ALA A 14 -1.22 15.21 2.27
CA ALA A 14 -1.63 13.99 1.58
C ALA A 14 -2.99 13.48 2.09
N ALA A 15 -3.19 13.44 3.40
CA ALA A 15 -4.47 13.04 3.99
C ALA A 15 -5.60 14.01 3.61
N ALA A 16 -5.36 15.32 3.65
CA ALA A 16 -6.33 16.33 3.23
C ALA A 16 -6.69 16.19 1.74
N LEU A 17 -5.71 15.94 0.88
CA LEU A 17 -5.92 15.73 -0.55
C LEU A 17 -6.70 14.45 -0.84
N LEU A 18 -6.42 13.36 -0.12
CA LEU A 18 -7.19 12.12 -0.20
C LEU A 18 -8.64 12.32 0.22
N LEU A 19 -8.87 13.02 1.33
CA LEU A 19 -10.22 13.34 1.78
C LEU A 19 -10.97 14.23 0.79
N ALA A 20 -10.30 15.26 0.24
CA ALA A 20 -10.90 16.16 -0.74
C ALA A 20 -11.30 15.41 -2.03
N VAL A 21 -10.42 14.56 -2.58
CA VAL A 21 -10.74 13.80 -3.79
C VAL A 21 -11.79 12.73 -3.54
N SER A 22 -11.82 12.16 -2.33
CA SER A 22 -12.85 11.20 -1.94
C SER A 22 -14.22 11.85 -1.80
N ALA A 23 -14.28 13.04 -1.19
CA ALA A 23 -15.50 13.83 -1.11
C ALA A 23 -15.99 14.25 -2.51
N TYR A 24 -15.08 14.72 -3.38
CA TYR A 24 -15.41 15.02 -4.77
C TYR A 24 -15.97 13.80 -5.51
N ARG A 25 -15.31 12.63 -5.40
CA ARG A 25 -15.78 11.37 -6.00
C ARG A 25 -17.21 11.06 -5.55
N GLN A 26 -17.49 11.15 -4.26
CA GLN A 26 -18.80 10.85 -3.70
C GLN A 26 -19.88 11.83 -4.13
N LEU A 27 -19.59 13.13 -4.09
CA LEU A 27 -20.51 14.18 -4.53
C LEU A 27 -20.80 14.06 -6.02
N SER A 28 -19.77 13.81 -6.83
CA SER A 28 -19.92 13.63 -8.28
C SER A 28 -20.79 12.41 -8.61
N MET A 29 -20.62 11.29 -7.90
CA MET A 29 -21.46 10.10 -8.10
C MET A 29 -22.93 10.34 -7.79
N GLN A 30 -23.22 11.19 -6.80
CA GLN A 30 -24.59 11.49 -6.37
C GLN A 30 -25.29 12.54 -7.23
N HIS A 31 -24.56 13.59 -7.64
CA HIS A 31 -25.16 14.77 -8.30
C HIS A 31 -24.88 14.85 -9.80
N TRP A 32 -23.77 14.26 -10.24
CA TRP A 32 -23.31 14.28 -11.65
C TRP A 32 -22.82 12.86 -12.07
N PRO A 33 -23.73 11.89 -12.17
CA PRO A 33 -23.33 10.50 -12.47
C PRO A 33 -22.62 10.35 -13.81
N GLU A 34 -22.87 11.26 -14.77
CA GLU A 34 -22.25 11.30 -16.10
C GLU A 34 -20.94 12.10 -16.16
N ASP A 35 -20.40 12.53 -14.99
CA ASP A 35 -19.14 13.28 -14.96
C ASP A 35 -17.97 12.45 -15.48
N SER A 36 -17.63 12.67 -16.74
CA SER A 36 -16.55 11.97 -17.44
C SER A 36 -15.16 12.34 -16.92
N LEU A 37 -14.99 13.47 -16.23
CA LEU A 37 -13.70 13.91 -15.67
C LEU A 37 -13.37 13.25 -14.34
N ARG A 38 -14.38 12.74 -13.61
CA ARG A 38 -14.21 12.14 -12.30
C ARG A 38 -13.11 11.08 -12.23
N PRO A 39 -13.10 10.02 -13.08
CA PRO A 39 -12.08 8.98 -12.97
C PRO A 39 -10.67 9.54 -13.20
N TYR A 40 -10.50 10.50 -14.12
CA TYR A 40 -9.21 11.12 -14.41
C TYR A 40 -8.68 11.94 -13.24
N LEU A 41 -9.52 12.76 -12.60
CA LEU A 41 -9.11 13.58 -11.46
C LEU A 41 -8.75 12.70 -10.25
N VAL A 42 -9.57 11.69 -9.94
CA VAL A 42 -9.31 10.74 -8.85
C VAL A 42 -7.98 10.02 -9.08
N TRP A 43 -7.78 9.48 -10.28
CA TRP A 43 -6.54 8.80 -10.65
C TRP A 43 -5.33 9.74 -10.59
N ALA A 44 -5.43 10.95 -11.13
CA ALA A 44 -4.34 11.91 -11.10
C ALA A 44 -3.86 12.23 -9.68
N VAL A 45 -4.79 12.39 -8.73
CA VAL A 45 -4.46 12.62 -7.32
C VAL A 45 -3.78 11.40 -6.71
N TYR A 46 -4.29 10.19 -6.98
CA TYR A 46 -3.66 8.96 -6.48
C TYR A 46 -2.24 8.80 -7.02
N MET A 47 -2.02 9.09 -8.32
CA MET A 47 -0.69 9.05 -8.93
C MET A 47 0.24 10.10 -8.32
N LEU A 48 -0.24 11.32 -8.12
CA LEU A 48 0.54 12.38 -7.47
C LEU A 48 1.04 11.94 -6.08
N LEU A 49 0.19 11.33 -5.29
CA LEU A 49 0.54 10.83 -3.95
C LEU A 49 1.54 9.68 -4.01
N LEU A 50 1.35 8.71 -4.92
CA LEU A 50 2.28 7.57 -5.06
C LEU A 50 3.63 7.99 -5.66
N PHE A 51 3.67 8.94 -6.58
CA PHE A 51 4.93 9.52 -7.06
C PHE A 51 5.64 10.34 -5.97
N GLY A 52 4.88 11.07 -5.15
CA GLY A 52 5.41 11.74 -3.96
C GLY A 52 6.02 10.73 -2.97
N TRP A 53 5.35 9.60 -2.77
CA TRP A 53 5.88 8.50 -1.96
C TRP A 53 7.13 7.89 -2.61
N GLN A 54 7.16 7.67 -3.92
CA GLN A 54 8.34 7.19 -4.64
C GLN A 54 9.53 8.12 -4.47
N TYR A 55 9.29 9.43 -4.51
CA TYR A 55 10.32 10.42 -4.23
C TYR A 55 10.88 10.28 -2.80
N THR A 56 10.00 10.10 -1.80
CA THR A 56 10.41 9.85 -0.40
C THR A 56 11.26 8.59 -0.28
N ILE A 57 10.83 7.46 -0.89
CA ILE A 57 11.61 6.21 -0.91
C ILE A 57 13.01 6.45 -1.49
N SER A 58 13.10 7.16 -2.61
CA SER A 58 14.34 7.36 -3.34
C SER A 58 15.34 8.27 -2.64
N THR A 59 14.82 9.29 -1.93
CA THR A 59 15.67 10.34 -1.34
C THR A 59 15.97 10.13 0.13
N LYS A 60 15.02 9.60 0.90
CA LYS A 60 15.17 9.47 2.35
C LYS A 60 15.73 8.12 2.79
N ILE A 61 15.37 7.02 2.13
CA ILE A 61 15.78 5.67 2.56
C ILE A 61 17.20 5.38 2.07
N THR A 62 18.14 5.24 3.00
CA THR A 62 19.56 5.00 2.70
C THR A 62 19.83 3.56 2.28
N GLN A 63 19.17 2.59 2.91
CA GLN A 63 19.40 1.18 2.69
C GLN A 63 18.90 0.74 1.30
N LYS A 64 19.82 0.48 0.37
CA LYS A 64 19.54 0.17 -1.05
C LYS A 64 18.54 -0.98 -1.23
N THR A 65 18.70 -2.07 -0.49
CA THR A 65 17.85 -3.26 -0.66
C THR A 65 16.42 -3.02 -0.17
N MET A 66 16.26 -2.36 0.99
CA MET A 66 14.96 -1.93 1.47
C MET A 66 14.27 -1.00 0.46
N ARG A 67 15.00 -0.01 -0.04
CA ARG A 67 14.53 0.91 -1.08
C ARG A 67 14.02 0.16 -2.31
N THR A 68 14.73 -0.89 -2.77
CA THR A 68 14.30 -1.71 -3.90
C THR A 68 12.97 -2.40 -3.63
N HIS A 69 12.76 -2.99 -2.44
CA HIS A 69 11.50 -3.68 -2.12
C HIS A 69 10.33 -2.71 -1.99
N LEU A 70 10.53 -1.56 -1.34
CA LEU A 70 9.48 -0.54 -1.23
C LEU A 70 9.16 0.12 -2.58
N THR A 71 10.17 0.31 -3.44
CA THR A 71 9.94 0.76 -4.82
C THR A 71 9.12 -0.27 -5.60
N ALA A 72 9.42 -1.56 -5.47
CA ALA A 72 8.63 -2.62 -6.11
C ALA A 72 7.18 -2.63 -5.61
N GLN A 73 6.97 -2.51 -4.29
CA GLN A 73 5.63 -2.37 -3.70
C GLN A 73 4.88 -1.17 -4.28
N ASN A 74 5.53 -0.01 -4.37
CA ASN A 74 4.93 1.21 -4.89
C ASN A 74 4.61 1.11 -6.39
N ILE A 75 5.49 0.53 -7.21
CA ILE A 75 5.25 0.29 -8.63
C ILE A 75 4.01 -0.60 -8.83
N ILE A 76 3.87 -1.67 -8.06
CA ILE A 76 2.69 -2.54 -8.13
C ILE A 76 1.43 -1.78 -7.72
N SER A 77 1.51 -0.91 -6.72
CA SER A 77 0.40 -0.04 -6.31
C SER A 77 -0.02 0.94 -7.42
N ILE A 78 0.95 1.55 -8.11
CA ILE A 78 0.73 2.42 -9.26
C ILE A 78 0.05 1.65 -10.40
N LEU A 79 0.59 0.47 -10.75
CA LEU A 79 0.00 -0.39 -11.79
C LEU A 79 -1.43 -0.79 -11.44
N TYR A 80 -1.67 -1.19 -10.20
CA TYR A 80 -2.99 -1.55 -9.71
C TYR A 80 -4.00 -0.40 -9.86
N LEU A 81 -3.69 0.79 -9.36
CA LEU A 81 -4.59 1.96 -9.44
C LEU A 81 -4.77 2.42 -10.89
N THR A 82 -3.76 2.24 -11.75
CA THR A 82 -3.89 2.51 -13.19
C THR A 82 -4.84 1.51 -13.86
N VAL A 83 -4.77 0.22 -13.53
CA VAL A 83 -5.72 -0.78 -14.03
C VAL A 83 -7.14 -0.45 -13.58
N ARG A 84 -7.33 -0.04 -12.32
CA ARG A 84 -8.63 0.40 -11.81
C ARG A 84 -9.16 1.64 -12.55
N PHE A 85 -8.29 2.62 -12.80
CA PHE A 85 -8.65 3.78 -13.61
C PHE A 85 -9.09 3.38 -15.02
N VAL A 86 -8.36 2.49 -15.69
CA VAL A 86 -8.71 2.00 -17.03
C VAL A 86 -10.07 1.27 -17.01
N GLN A 87 -10.35 0.48 -15.96
CA GLN A 87 -11.66 -0.13 -15.79
C GLN A 87 -12.77 0.92 -15.68
N ASP A 88 -12.59 1.90 -14.82
CA ASP A 88 -13.62 2.91 -14.53
C ASP A 88 -13.81 3.90 -15.70
N ALA A 89 -12.75 4.22 -16.45
CA ALA A 89 -12.81 5.22 -17.52
C ALA A 89 -13.20 4.65 -18.88
N PHE A 90 -12.80 3.41 -19.19
CA PHE A 90 -12.86 2.90 -20.58
C PHE A 90 -13.56 1.55 -20.73
N LEU A 91 -13.53 0.70 -19.69
CA LEU A 91 -13.94 -0.70 -19.85
C LEU A 91 -15.32 -1.01 -19.26
N TYR A 92 -15.99 -0.01 -18.72
CA TYR A 92 -17.30 -0.18 -18.07
C TYR A 92 -18.36 -0.87 -18.96
N VAL A 93 -18.26 -0.74 -20.28
CA VAL A 93 -19.18 -1.34 -21.26
C VAL A 93 -18.64 -2.66 -21.82
N ASN A 94 -17.35 -2.96 -21.65
CA ASN A 94 -16.71 -4.14 -22.24
C ASN A 94 -16.47 -5.24 -21.19
N ILE A 95 -17.44 -6.11 -21.01
CA ILE A 95 -17.44 -7.17 -19.99
C ILE A 95 -16.21 -8.09 -20.03
N PRO A 96 -15.73 -8.62 -21.19
CA PRO A 96 -14.54 -9.47 -21.22
C PRO A 96 -13.29 -8.79 -20.70
N TRP A 97 -13.04 -7.55 -21.12
CA TRP A 97 -11.87 -6.78 -20.64
C TRP A 97 -11.98 -6.38 -19.17
N MET A 98 -13.19 -6.07 -18.70
CA MET A 98 -13.46 -5.77 -17.31
C MET A 98 -13.18 -7.00 -16.41
N ARG A 99 -13.49 -8.21 -16.86
CA ARG A 99 -13.15 -9.46 -16.17
C ARG A 99 -11.64 -9.65 -16.09
N PHE A 100 -10.94 -9.58 -17.23
CA PHE A 100 -9.50 -9.79 -17.29
C PHE A 100 -8.73 -8.82 -16.40
N THR A 101 -9.08 -7.52 -16.46
CA THR A 101 -8.48 -6.52 -15.58
C THR A 101 -8.83 -6.75 -14.12
N GLY A 102 -10.02 -7.26 -13.80
CA GLY A 102 -10.41 -7.69 -12.45
C GLY A 102 -9.51 -8.81 -11.91
N TYR A 103 -9.09 -9.77 -12.74
CA TYR A 103 -8.12 -10.80 -12.32
C TYR A 103 -6.74 -10.20 -12.04
N PHE A 104 -6.33 -9.20 -12.81
CA PHE A 104 -5.05 -8.52 -12.62
C PHE A 104 -4.94 -7.83 -11.23
N ILE A 105 -6.07 -7.40 -10.66
CA ILE A 105 -6.14 -6.82 -9.31
C ILE A 105 -5.59 -7.75 -8.24
N ASN A 106 -5.78 -9.07 -8.39
CA ASN A 106 -5.32 -10.06 -7.43
C ASN A 106 -3.79 -10.17 -7.37
N ILE A 107 -3.08 -9.81 -8.44
CA ILE A 107 -1.61 -9.74 -8.44
C ILE A 107 -1.14 -8.72 -7.39
N ALA A 108 -1.79 -7.56 -7.34
CA ALA A 108 -1.47 -6.55 -6.33
C ALA A 108 -1.76 -7.06 -4.90
N ALA A 109 -2.88 -7.74 -4.69
CA ALA A 109 -3.24 -8.33 -3.39
C ALA A 109 -2.22 -9.38 -2.91
N VAL A 110 -1.53 -10.07 -3.84
CA VAL A 110 -0.50 -11.05 -3.53
C VAL A 110 0.86 -10.38 -3.27
N PHE A 111 1.28 -9.45 -4.13
CA PHE A 111 2.65 -8.93 -4.10
C PHE A 111 2.85 -7.71 -3.17
N ILE A 112 1.85 -6.85 -2.98
CA ILE A 112 1.97 -5.67 -2.11
C ILE A 112 2.35 -6.08 -0.68
N PRO A 113 1.63 -7.01 0.00
CA PRO A 113 2.01 -7.44 1.35
C PRO A 113 3.33 -8.23 1.36
N LEU A 114 3.66 -8.99 0.31
CA LEU A 114 4.93 -9.71 0.21
C LEU A 114 6.13 -8.75 0.18
N PHE A 115 6.08 -7.70 -0.65
CA PHE A 115 7.15 -6.71 -0.69
C PHE A 115 7.20 -5.86 0.57
N GLY A 116 6.05 -5.63 1.22
CA GLY A 116 5.97 -5.03 2.55
C GLY A 116 6.74 -5.87 3.58
N LEU A 117 6.51 -7.18 3.63
CA LEU A 117 7.25 -8.09 4.50
C LEU A 117 8.77 -8.05 4.19
N TYR A 118 9.15 -8.07 2.92
CA TYR A 118 10.56 -7.97 2.56
C TYR A 118 11.18 -6.63 3.03
N GLY A 119 10.46 -5.52 2.90
CA GLY A 119 10.88 -4.23 3.46
C GLY A 119 11.07 -4.29 4.97
N ALA A 120 10.15 -4.94 5.69
CA ALA A 120 10.19 -5.04 7.14
C ALA A 120 11.41 -5.83 7.68
N PHE A 121 11.93 -6.80 6.95
CA PHE A 121 13.14 -7.53 7.34
C PHE A 121 14.38 -6.63 7.48
N TYR A 122 14.38 -5.47 6.82
CA TYR A 122 15.51 -4.53 6.85
C TYR A 122 15.38 -3.47 7.94
N LEU A 123 14.23 -3.38 8.64
CA LEU A 123 14.02 -2.42 9.71
C LEU A 123 15.05 -2.61 10.83
N GLY A 124 15.71 -1.53 11.24
CA GLY A 124 16.70 -1.54 12.31
C GLY A 124 17.96 -2.38 12.03
N ARG A 125 18.22 -2.72 10.76
CA ARG A 125 19.41 -3.48 10.35
C ARG A 125 20.46 -2.59 9.69
N PRO A 126 21.77 -2.96 9.77
CA PRO A 126 22.84 -2.27 9.07
C PRO A 126 22.65 -2.36 7.55
N GLU A 127 23.30 -1.46 6.79
CA GLU A 127 23.11 -1.32 5.34
C GLU A 127 23.54 -2.55 4.53
N ASP A 128 24.53 -3.28 5.02
CA ASP A 128 25.08 -4.50 4.43
C ASP A 128 24.24 -5.76 4.71
N TYR A 129 23.23 -5.65 5.59
CA TYR A 129 22.35 -6.76 5.92
C TYR A 129 21.62 -7.29 4.69
N ARG A 130 21.59 -8.62 4.56
CA ARG A 130 20.82 -9.34 3.52
C ARG A 130 19.93 -10.38 4.17
N ILE A 131 18.70 -10.43 3.72
CA ILE A 131 17.77 -11.48 4.14
C ILE A 131 18.23 -12.84 3.63
N SER A 132 17.90 -13.89 4.37
CA SER A 132 18.18 -15.26 3.94
C SER A 132 17.49 -15.57 2.61
N LYS A 133 18.20 -16.22 1.69
CA LYS A 133 17.66 -16.64 0.38
C LYS A 133 16.39 -17.47 0.49
N LYS A 134 16.17 -18.15 1.61
CA LYS A 134 14.96 -18.93 1.88
C LYS A 134 13.69 -18.09 1.84
N TRP A 135 13.75 -16.81 2.23
CA TRP A 135 12.58 -15.93 2.19
C TRP A 135 12.13 -15.59 0.76
N TYR A 136 13.07 -15.57 -0.20
CA TYR A 136 12.71 -15.38 -1.60
C TYR A 136 11.97 -16.59 -2.21
N LEU A 137 11.95 -17.75 -1.55
CA LEU A 137 11.09 -18.87 -1.95
C LEU A 137 9.60 -18.54 -1.87
N LEU A 138 9.20 -17.51 -1.09
CA LEU A 138 7.83 -17.00 -1.08
C LEU A 138 7.38 -16.42 -2.42
N LEU A 139 8.31 -16.06 -3.30
CA LEU A 139 7.96 -15.67 -4.68
C LEU A 139 7.32 -16.81 -5.47
N ILE A 140 7.66 -18.08 -5.17
CA ILE A 140 7.09 -19.24 -5.87
C ILE A 140 5.58 -19.32 -5.68
N PRO A 141 5.04 -19.42 -4.43
CA PRO A 141 3.60 -19.41 -4.23
C PRO A 141 2.94 -18.10 -4.66
N ALA A 142 3.62 -16.94 -4.54
CA ALA A 142 3.10 -15.67 -5.02
C ALA A 142 2.90 -15.66 -6.54
N CYS A 143 3.89 -16.14 -7.30
CA CYS A 143 3.77 -16.29 -8.76
C CYS A 143 2.70 -17.31 -9.12
N PHE A 144 2.62 -18.44 -8.40
CA PHE A 144 1.59 -19.44 -8.63
C PHE A 144 0.18 -18.87 -8.43
N LEU A 145 -0.09 -18.18 -7.32
CA LEU A 145 -1.37 -17.52 -7.06
C LEU A 145 -1.70 -16.48 -8.13
N SER A 146 -0.71 -15.74 -8.61
CA SER A 146 -0.90 -14.74 -9.66
C SER A 146 -1.26 -15.37 -11.01
N VAL A 147 -0.59 -16.48 -11.38
CA VAL A 147 -0.94 -17.25 -12.58
C VAL A 147 -2.35 -17.81 -12.45
N MET A 148 -2.70 -18.40 -11.31
CA MET A 148 -4.05 -18.88 -11.03
C MET A 148 -5.09 -17.76 -11.14
N ALA A 149 -4.76 -16.54 -10.72
CA ALA A 149 -5.65 -15.41 -10.89
C ALA A 149 -5.86 -15.04 -12.36
N LEU A 150 -4.80 -14.94 -13.15
CA LEU A 150 -4.88 -14.57 -14.57
C LEU A 150 -5.57 -15.63 -15.44
N THR A 151 -5.48 -16.89 -15.05
CA THR A 151 -6.10 -18.02 -15.77
C THR A 151 -7.48 -18.40 -15.25
N ASN A 152 -8.10 -17.56 -14.43
CA ASN A 152 -9.37 -17.84 -13.76
C ASN A 152 -10.53 -18.19 -14.72
N GLU A 153 -10.52 -17.67 -15.94
CA GLU A 153 -11.53 -18.01 -16.96
C GLU A 153 -11.58 -19.51 -17.31
N TRP A 154 -10.47 -20.24 -17.11
CA TRP A 154 -10.40 -21.66 -17.44
C TRP A 154 -10.87 -22.58 -16.32
N HIS A 155 -10.75 -22.16 -15.07
CA HIS A 155 -10.97 -23.04 -13.91
C HIS A 155 -11.88 -22.44 -12.83
N HIS A 156 -12.25 -21.16 -12.93
CA HIS A 156 -13.11 -20.42 -12.00
C HIS A 156 -12.73 -20.58 -10.52
N PHE A 157 -11.42 -20.68 -10.23
CA PHE A 157 -10.91 -20.95 -8.89
C PHE A 157 -11.04 -19.76 -7.95
N LEU A 158 -10.92 -18.52 -8.48
CA LEU A 158 -11.05 -17.31 -7.68
C LEU A 158 -12.49 -16.81 -7.62
N TYR A 159 -13.12 -16.68 -8.77
CA TYR A 159 -14.46 -16.10 -8.89
C TYR A 159 -15.27 -16.90 -9.89
N TYR A 160 -16.53 -17.06 -9.56
CA TYR A 160 -17.55 -17.43 -10.52
C TYR A 160 -18.35 -16.17 -10.87
N ILE A 161 -18.51 -15.88 -12.15
CA ILE A 161 -19.28 -14.75 -12.64
C ILE A 161 -20.61 -15.27 -13.14
N VAL A 162 -21.70 -14.90 -12.48
CA VAL A 162 -23.04 -15.24 -12.93
C VAL A 162 -23.45 -14.24 -14.01
N PRO A 163 -23.78 -14.69 -15.22
CA PRO A 163 -24.22 -13.80 -16.30
C PRO A 163 -25.69 -13.40 -16.15
N GLU A 164 -26.18 -13.06 -14.95
CA GLU A 164 -27.57 -12.72 -14.74
C GLU A 164 -27.77 -11.23 -14.48
N GLU A 165 -28.60 -10.64 -15.33
CA GLU A 165 -29.26 -9.34 -15.35
C GLU A 165 -28.51 -8.15 -15.97
N PRO A 166 -29.27 -7.23 -16.66
CA PRO A 166 -28.72 -6.07 -17.37
C PRO A 166 -28.33 -4.93 -16.44
N GLN A 167 -27.68 -5.25 -15.33
CA GLN A 167 -27.13 -4.24 -14.43
C GLN A 167 -25.61 -4.19 -14.54
N PRO A 168 -25.01 -2.98 -14.51
CA PRO A 168 -23.57 -2.79 -14.72
C PRO A 168 -22.69 -3.33 -13.58
N ASN A 169 -23.26 -3.93 -12.56
CA ASN A 169 -22.54 -4.53 -11.45
C ASN A 169 -22.30 -6.01 -11.76
N LEU A 170 -21.12 -6.31 -12.27
CA LEU A 170 -20.61 -7.68 -12.32
C LEU A 170 -20.53 -8.22 -10.90
N TYR A 171 -21.49 -9.08 -10.50
CA TYR A 171 -21.40 -9.78 -9.23
C TYR A 171 -20.34 -10.86 -9.32
N PHE A 172 -19.19 -10.58 -8.73
CA PHE A 172 -18.16 -11.57 -8.51
C PHE A 172 -18.52 -12.40 -7.29
N HIS A 173 -18.87 -13.66 -7.50
CA HIS A 173 -19.01 -14.59 -6.38
C HIS A 173 -17.64 -15.14 -6.01
N PRO A 174 -17.09 -14.79 -4.83
CA PRO A 174 -15.78 -15.29 -4.41
C PRO A 174 -15.81 -16.80 -4.24
N TYR A 175 -14.81 -17.46 -4.76
CA TYR A 175 -14.60 -18.90 -4.60
C TYR A 175 -13.38 -19.16 -3.72
N ILE A 176 -12.99 -20.41 -3.52
CA ILE A 176 -11.95 -20.81 -2.56
C ILE A 176 -10.61 -20.09 -2.79
N GLY A 177 -10.25 -19.81 -4.03
CA GLY A 177 -9.01 -19.11 -4.39
C GLY A 177 -8.95 -17.68 -3.87
N THR A 178 -10.08 -16.96 -3.84
CA THR A 178 -10.15 -15.62 -3.25
C THR A 178 -9.81 -15.65 -1.76
N TYR A 179 -10.36 -16.61 -1.03
CA TYR A 179 -10.05 -16.77 0.39
C TYR A 179 -8.59 -17.15 0.64
N ILE A 180 -7.99 -17.96 -0.26
CA ILE A 180 -6.56 -18.30 -0.18
C ILE A 180 -5.71 -17.03 -0.38
N ILE A 181 -6.05 -16.13 -1.30
CA ILE A 181 -5.35 -14.84 -1.48
C ILE A 181 -5.52 -13.96 -0.24
N TYR A 182 -6.71 -13.90 0.36
CA TYR A 182 -6.90 -13.14 1.61
C TYR A 182 -6.09 -13.72 2.76
N LEU A 183 -6.08 -15.04 2.93
CA LEU A 183 -5.25 -15.71 3.94
C LEU A 183 -3.76 -15.49 3.70
N TRP A 184 -3.32 -15.49 2.45
CA TRP A 184 -1.95 -15.11 2.06
C TRP A 184 -1.61 -13.70 2.53
N GLY A 185 -2.46 -12.72 2.23
CA GLY A 185 -2.26 -11.32 2.65
C GLY A 185 -2.20 -11.19 4.17
N LEU A 186 -3.14 -11.80 4.89
CA LEU A 186 -3.17 -11.81 6.36
C LEU A 186 -1.92 -12.47 6.96
N TRP A 187 -1.46 -13.57 6.38
CA TRP A 187 -0.25 -14.26 6.81
C TRP A 187 0.99 -13.38 6.61
N MET A 188 1.11 -12.67 5.48
CA MET A 188 2.20 -11.73 5.23
C MET A 188 2.21 -10.58 6.24
N ILE A 189 1.04 -9.98 6.50
CA ILE A 189 0.89 -8.89 7.47
C ILE A 189 1.23 -9.39 8.88
N ALA A 190 0.77 -10.57 9.28
CA ALA A 190 1.10 -11.14 10.59
C ALA A 190 2.61 -11.34 10.77
N HIS A 191 3.30 -11.85 9.74
CA HIS A 191 4.76 -11.96 9.75
C HIS A 191 5.46 -10.62 9.78
N GLN A 192 4.96 -9.63 9.03
CA GLN A 192 5.47 -8.26 9.05
C GLN A 192 5.38 -7.66 10.45
N VAL A 193 4.21 -7.77 11.11
CA VAL A 193 4.01 -7.34 12.50
C VAL A 193 5.01 -8.03 13.44
N HIS A 194 5.17 -9.34 13.31
CA HIS A 194 6.11 -10.11 14.12
C HIS A 194 7.56 -9.63 13.95
N VAL A 195 8.00 -9.40 12.71
CA VAL A 195 9.34 -8.87 12.41
C VAL A 195 9.52 -7.49 13.01
N ILE A 196 8.56 -6.59 12.85
CA ILE A 196 8.61 -5.23 13.41
C ILE A 196 8.65 -5.30 14.93
N TYR A 197 7.84 -6.16 15.55
CA TYR A 197 7.86 -6.36 17.01
C TYR A 197 9.24 -6.76 17.53
N GLN A 198 9.90 -7.73 16.88
CA GLN A 198 11.24 -8.14 17.24
C GLN A 198 12.31 -7.03 17.07
N ARG A 199 12.12 -6.12 16.11
CA ARG A 199 13.08 -5.06 15.77
C ARG A 199 12.89 -3.78 16.57
N ASN A 200 11.74 -3.59 17.14
CA ASN A 200 11.37 -2.34 17.79
C ASN A 200 12.17 -2.02 19.09
N GLY A 201 12.88 -3.00 19.63
CA GLY A 201 13.75 -2.83 20.80
C GLY A 201 14.93 -1.86 20.60
N THR A 202 15.29 -1.52 19.35
CA THR A 202 16.42 -0.66 19.00
C THR A 202 16.06 0.82 18.91
N THR A 203 14.77 1.18 18.95
CA THR A 203 14.32 2.57 18.84
C THR A 203 14.48 3.34 20.15
N LYS A 204 14.87 4.63 20.04
CA LYS A 204 15.00 5.57 21.18
C LYS A 204 13.65 6.14 21.67
N SER A 205 12.53 5.63 21.16
CA SER A 205 11.19 6.11 21.51
C SER A 205 10.74 5.62 22.89
N ASP A 206 9.74 6.33 23.45
CA ASP A 206 9.08 5.99 24.71
C ASP A 206 8.64 4.51 24.73
N PRO A 207 8.81 3.77 25.87
CA PRO A 207 8.45 2.35 25.98
C PRO A 207 7.01 2.02 25.56
N LEU A 208 6.06 2.94 25.80
CA LEU A 208 4.66 2.73 25.43
C LEU A 208 4.49 2.77 23.90
N TYR A 209 5.02 3.79 23.24
CA TYR A 209 4.98 3.90 21.77
C TYR A 209 5.68 2.71 21.11
N ARG A 210 6.80 2.28 21.65
CA ARG A 210 7.55 1.12 21.18
C ARG A 210 6.70 -0.15 21.11
N LYS A 211 5.83 -0.40 22.09
CA LYS A 211 4.95 -1.57 22.09
C LYS A 211 3.83 -1.47 21.06
N LEU A 212 3.37 -0.27 20.71
CA LEU A 212 2.25 -0.05 19.80
C LEU A 212 2.66 0.00 18.33
N ILE A 213 3.90 0.42 18.03
CA ILE A 213 4.40 0.58 16.65
C ILE A 213 4.12 -0.64 15.74
N PRO A 214 4.38 -1.90 16.15
CA PRO A 214 4.13 -3.07 15.32
C PRO A 214 2.67 -3.25 14.93
N PHE A 215 1.76 -2.74 15.74
CA PHE A 215 0.32 -2.91 15.55
C PHE A 215 -0.34 -1.76 14.80
N TYR A 216 0.40 -0.70 14.43
CA TYR A 216 -0.18 0.44 13.71
C TYR A 216 -0.84 0.02 12.39
N GLU A 217 -0.15 -0.81 11.61
CA GLU A 217 -0.67 -1.28 10.32
C GLU A 217 -1.96 -2.09 10.46
N PRO A 218 -2.00 -3.19 11.22
CA PRO A 218 -3.24 -3.97 11.39
C PRO A 218 -4.36 -3.17 12.06
N ILE A 219 -4.04 -2.27 13.01
CA ILE A 219 -5.04 -1.42 13.64
C ILE A 219 -5.65 -0.45 12.61
N LEU A 220 -4.82 0.22 11.80
CA LEU A 220 -5.31 1.15 10.78
C LEU A 220 -6.10 0.41 9.69
N LEU A 221 -5.64 -0.76 9.25
CA LEU A 221 -6.37 -1.60 8.30
C LEU A 221 -7.73 -2.03 8.86
N PHE A 222 -7.78 -2.42 10.13
CA PHE A 222 -9.01 -2.81 10.81
C PHE A 222 -9.98 -1.63 10.99
N LEU A 223 -9.47 -0.49 11.50
CA LEU A 223 -10.25 0.73 11.69
C LEU A 223 -10.80 1.30 10.37
N PHE A 224 -10.13 1.05 9.25
CA PHE A 224 -10.60 1.43 7.93
C PHE A 224 -11.62 0.42 7.38
N SER A 225 -11.33 -0.89 7.51
CA SER A 225 -12.13 -1.95 6.88
C SER A 225 -13.51 -2.10 7.52
N ILE A 226 -13.63 -1.96 8.85
CA ILE A 226 -14.93 -2.09 9.54
C ILE A 226 -15.90 -0.96 9.17
N PRO A 227 -15.55 0.33 9.32
CA PRO A 227 -16.43 1.41 8.90
C PRO A 227 -16.75 1.34 7.40
N TYR A 228 -15.75 0.96 6.57
CA TYR A 228 -15.98 0.78 5.14
C TYR A 228 -17.05 -0.29 4.87
N ALA A 229 -16.92 -1.47 5.46
CA ALA A 229 -17.91 -2.53 5.32
C ALA A 229 -19.29 -2.07 5.81
N ALA A 230 -19.36 -1.42 6.99
CA ALA A 230 -20.61 -0.91 7.54
C ALA A 230 -21.24 0.15 6.63
N THR A 231 -20.47 1.09 6.09
CA THR A 231 -21.00 2.15 5.21
C THR A 231 -21.38 1.62 3.83
N ALA A 232 -20.62 0.70 3.26
CA ALA A 232 -20.94 0.10 1.98
C ALA A 232 -22.23 -0.73 2.02
N TYR A 233 -22.45 -1.47 3.11
CA TYR A 233 -23.67 -2.29 3.27
C TYR A 233 -24.90 -1.48 3.67
N VAL A 234 -24.76 -0.50 4.57
CA VAL A 234 -25.91 0.21 5.17
C VAL A 234 -26.28 1.48 4.40
N VAL A 235 -25.29 2.24 3.92
CA VAL A 235 -25.51 3.59 3.36
C VAL A 235 -25.19 3.67 1.88
N ARG A 236 -24.58 2.65 1.29
CA ARG A 236 -23.99 2.66 -0.08
C ARG A 236 -23.04 3.85 -0.29
N PHE A 237 -22.36 4.23 0.80
CA PHE A 237 -21.45 5.36 0.84
C PHE A 237 -20.00 4.86 0.82
N GLU A 238 -19.33 5.05 -0.29
CA GLU A 238 -17.91 4.70 -0.44
C GLU A 238 -17.05 5.97 -0.38
N LEU A 239 -16.55 6.29 0.79
CA LEU A 239 -15.72 7.50 0.98
C LEU A 239 -14.46 7.46 0.09
N VAL A 240 -13.76 6.33 0.08
CA VAL A 240 -12.58 6.06 -0.77
C VAL A 240 -12.80 4.70 -1.40
N GLU A 241 -12.31 4.47 -2.61
CA GLU A 241 -12.26 3.11 -3.13
C GLU A 241 -11.46 2.23 -2.15
N TYR A 242 -12.05 1.09 -1.75
CA TYR A 242 -11.51 0.26 -0.66
C TYR A 242 -10.02 -0.08 -0.86
N SER A 243 -9.67 -0.51 -2.04
CA SER A 243 -8.30 -0.91 -2.37
C SER A 243 -7.33 0.27 -2.41
N ALA A 244 -7.75 1.43 -2.89
CA ALA A 244 -6.94 2.64 -2.82
C ALA A 244 -6.72 3.05 -1.35
N GLY A 245 -7.76 2.98 -0.52
CA GLY A 245 -7.65 3.21 0.91
C GLY A 245 -6.62 2.29 1.59
N LEU A 246 -6.64 1.00 1.29
CA LEU A 246 -5.65 0.05 1.81
C LEU A 246 -4.22 0.40 1.39
N ILE A 247 -4.00 0.76 0.13
CA ILE A 247 -2.68 1.17 -0.38
C ILE A 247 -2.17 2.41 0.38
N PHE A 248 -3.02 3.44 0.55
CA PHE A 248 -2.60 4.66 1.25
C PHE A 248 -2.38 4.45 2.75
N ILE A 249 -3.09 3.52 3.39
CA ILE A 249 -2.79 3.10 4.76
C ILE A 249 -1.40 2.47 4.84
N LEU A 250 -1.01 1.61 3.90
CA LEU A 250 0.33 1.04 3.86
C LEU A 250 1.40 2.13 3.68
N VAL A 251 1.19 3.09 2.77
CA VAL A 251 2.08 4.25 2.59
C VAL A 251 2.19 5.05 3.89
N LEU A 252 1.07 5.31 4.56
CA LEU A 252 1.04 6.00 5.86
C LEU A 252 1.84 5.24 6.93
N CYS A 253 1.71 3.92 7.00
CA CYS A 253 2.47 3.10 7.94
C CYS A 253 3.99 3.20 7.69
N TRP A 254 4.43 3.16 6.43
CA TRP A 254 5.84 3.33 6.10
C TRP A 254 6.37 4.72 6.48
N GLU A 255 5.59 5.80 6.22
CA GLU A 255 5.95 7.15 6.67
C GLU A 255 6.02 7.25 8.20
N LEU A 256 5.10 6.60 8.92
CA LEU A 256 5.15 6.52 10.38
C LEU A 256 6.41 5.80 10.87
N TYR A 257 6.83 4.71 10.21
CA TYR A 257 8.08 4.00 10.56
C TYR A 257 9.32 4.87 10.31
N ILE A 258 9.30 5.74 9.29
CA ILE A 258 10.33 6.76 9.08
C ILE A 258 10.31 7.79 10.20
N LEU A 259 9.16 8.33 10.57
CA LEU A 259 9.00 9.36 11.59
C LEU A 259 9.43 8.90 12.99
N VAL A 260 9.15 7.64 13.35
CA VAL A 260 9.55 7.07 14.64
C VAL A 260 11.01 6.57 14.65
N GLY A 261 11.72 6.68 13.52
CA GLY A 261 13.14 6.34 13.42
C GLY A 261 13.45 4.86 13.32
N LEU A 262 12.48 4.01 12.95
CA LEU A 262 12.70 2.61 12.61
C LEU A 262 13.44 2.46 11.28
N ILE A 263 13.25 3.40 10.38
CA ILE A 263 13.93 3.47 9.09
C ILE A 263 14.99 4.57 9.18
N PRO A 264 16.29 4.24 9.05
CA PRO A 264 17.33 5.23 9.01
C PRO A 264 17.21 6.10 7.77
N VAL A 265 17.21 7.42 7.94
CA VAL A 265 17.13 8.40 6.86
C VAL A 265 18.42 9.19 6.73
N ASN A 266 18.70 9.66 5.54
CA ASN A 266 19.96 10.35 5.19
C ASN A 266 20.26 11.55 6.11
N THR A 267 19.24 12.28 6.52
CA THR A 267 19.38 13.45 7.41
C THR A 267 19.89 13.12 8.81
N GLN A 268 19.71 11.89 9.30
CA GLN A 268 20.25 11.49 10.60
C GLN A 268 21.77 11.35 10.57
N TYR A 269 22.34 10.95 9.43
CA TYR A 269 23.80 10.88 9.27
C TYR A 269 24.43 12.27 9.15
N GLU A 270 23.80 13.21 8.44
CA GLU A 270 24.26 14.60 8.38
C GLU A 270 24.25 15.28 9.76
N ASP A 271 23.20 15.08 10.56
CA ASP A 271 23.11 15.67 11.90
C ASP A 271 24.14 15.06 12.86
N VAL A 272 24.39 13.75 12.78
CA VAL A 272 25.45 13.09 13.57
C VAL A 272 26.82 13.59 13.12
N PHE A 273 27.05 13.73 11.81
CA PHE A 273 28.33 14.22 11.27
C PHE A 273 28.57 15.69 11.64
N ARG A 274 27.56 16.55 11.53
CA ARG A 274 27.65 17.96 11.93
C ARG A 274 27.89 18.16 13.44
N ARG A 275 27.40 17.24 14.28
CA ARG A 275 27.58 17.28 15.75
C ARG A 275 28.84 16.57 16.23
N SER A 276 29.50 15.81 15.37
CA SER A 276 30.74 15.11 15.73
C SER A 276 31.91 16.08 15.65
N THR A 277 32.68 16.17 16.76
CA THR A 277 33.94 16.92 16.82
C THR A 277 35.00 16.48 15.80
N VAL A 278 34.83 15.25 15.23
CA VAL A 278 35.68 14.71 14.18
C VAL A 278 35.51 15.45 12.86
N ALA A 279 34.32 15.99 12.56
CA ALA A 279 34.08 16.76 11.34
C ALA A 279 34.86 18.08 11.31
N MET A 280 35.15 18.69 12.50
CA MET A 280 35.95 19.90 12.58
C MET A 280 37.44 19.66 12.38
N GLN A 281 37.95 18.46 12.61
CA GLN A 281 39.36 18.11 12.40
C GLN A 281 39.75 17.79 10.96
N ILE A 282 38.74 17.45 10.11
CA ILE A 282 38.99 17.19 8.68
C ILE A 282 38.98 18.49 7.86
N LEU A 283 38.37 19.55 8.36
CA LEU A 283 38.21 20.83 7.69
C LEU A 283 39.23 21.91 8.20
N SER A 284 40.07 21.59 9.16
CA SER A 284 41.21 22.42 9.63
C SER A 284 42.54 21.89 9.10
#